data_06ea2925f6d482285f6c64e3c6869aeb
#
_entry.id   06ea2925f6d482285f6c64e3c6869aeb
#
_cell.length_a   1.000
_cell.length_b   1.000
_cell.length_c   1.000
_cell.angle_alpha   90.00
_cell.angle_beta   90.00
_cell.angle_gamma   90.00
#
_symmetry.space_group_name_H-M   'P 1'
#
loop_
_entity.id
_entity.type
_entity.pdbx_description
1 polymer ?
#
loop_
_entity_poly.entity_id
_entity_poly.type
_entity_poly.pdbx_seq_one_letter_code
_entity_poly.pdbx_strand_id
1 'polypeptide(L)'
;MISFEDAQRIYIQSSIQNEQSVLNLNATEAKTAPFDYAAAKQEALKGNDWYINMVRATASLVSKGASDKKIESEMVSWTIPPYSENETLNDVRIAVAGARSKNFDKKEDTKNQFEIEVTENDPLPLIREFPPSQSYPTKGLGPLKNIVQAVQKKTQAPIEIAAASALSTASLILQGHANVETLAGERPVSLYMLTIARSGERKSSCDGEFIFGIKQFEKELSKCNEADFLKFKNRSDIYQAERNSLLTQIRSKDRKISRKEAEKKLELLGPEPTAPPSTDIIVSEPTFEGLTQMYKNGQPALGLFSDEGGQFLGGHAMNADNKQKTLAAFNDLWGGNSIRRTRQGDGAYQLHDRRLAIHLMVQPTVAHELLSDPLAIDTGFLARFLISEPQSTIGTRIFKNSIFDRGSIAEFQNYQMRLLEEPKSIHPETGGLEVKSLRLSNEAKVQLIEFSDEVERQQLKGKDYEAITGTASKSAEQAARIAGVLTLWQNLGALNIGPFEMEQAITLARYYLDEAKRLVEVSIASRELQEADNLLKWISKNYGTDAFVFSNILQFGPNGIRDSKQLKKLFKILEEFGWLKKMPNRTIVEGKPRNTAFRLAKLAGT
;
A
#
# COMPACT_ATOMS: atom_id res chain seq x y z
N MET A 1 -20.22 -38.19 -26.67
CA MET A 1 -18.76 -38.02 -26.43
C MET A 1 -18.57 -36.64 -25.83
N ILE A 2 -18.22 -36.58 -24.57
CA ILE A 2 -17.92 -35.31 -23.88
C ILE A 2 -16.56 -34.85 -24.41
N SER A 3 -16.40 -33.55 -24.74
CA SER A 3 -15.14 -33.05 -25.25
C SER A 3 -14.07 -33.08 -24.16
N PHE A 4 -12.80 -33.12 -24.56
CA PHE A 4 -11.66 -33.11 -23.60
C PHE A 4 -11.69 -31.88 -22.69
N GLU A 5 -12.15 -30.73 -23.20
CA GLU A 5 -12.30 -29.48 -22.43
C GLU A 5 -13.44 -29.56 -21.40
N ASP A 6 -14.54 -30.24 -21.71
CA ASP A 6 -15.63 -30.45 -20.78
C ASP A 6 -15.24 -31.42 -19.66
N ALA A 7 -14.44 -32.44 -19.98
CA ALA A 7 -13.88 -33.36 -18.99
C ALA A 7 -12.90 -32.65 -18.04
N GLN A 8 -12.08 -31.73 -18.56
CA GLN A 8 -11.19 -30.90 -17.76
C GLN A 8 -11.95 -29.93 -16.83
N ARG A 9 -13.04 -29.33 -17.30
CA ARG A 9 -13.89 -28.46 -16.45
C ARG A 9 -14.57 -29.24 -15.33
N ILE A 10 -15.07 -30.43 -15.62
CA ILE A 10 -15.69 -31.31 -14.61
C ILE A 10 -14.65 -31.75 -13.58
N TYR A 11 -13.42 -32.05 -14.02
CA TYR A 11 -12.31 -32.43 -13.14
C TYR A 11 -11.88 -31.29 -12.22
N ILE A 12 -11.75 -30.06 -12.73
CA ILE A 12 -11.42 -28.86 -11.91
C ILE A 12 -12.53 -28.56 -10.92
N GLN A 13 -13.80 -28.62 -11.32
CA GLN A 13 -14.94 -28.42 -10.41
C GLN A 13 -15.04 -29.49 -9.33
N SER A 14 -14.77 -30.75 -9.63
CA SER A 14 -14.76 -31.82 -8.64
C SER A 14 -13.58 -31.73 -7.67
N SER A 15 -12.41 -31.27 -8.14
CA SER A 15 -11.24 -31.02 -7.29
C SER A 15 -11.47 -29.88 -6.29
N ILE A 16 -12.09 -28.79 -6.72
CA ILE A 16 -12.43 -27.64 -5.84
C ILE A 16 -13.51 -28.02 -4.80
N GLN A 17 -14.51 -28.83 -5.17
CA GLN A 17 -15.50 -29.33 -4.22
C GLN A 17 -14.91 -30.33 -3.22
N ASN A 18 -13.95 -31.15 -3.63
CA ASN A 18 -13.24 -32.07 -2.74
C ASN A 18 -12.30 -31.34 -1.77
N GLU A 19 -11.59 -30.28 -2.18
CA GLU A 19 -10.79 -29.46 -1.26
C GLU A 19 -11.65 -28.78 -0.19
N GLN A 20 -12.83 -28.30 -0.52
CA GLN A 20 -13.75 -27.69 0.46
C GLN A 20 -14.36 -28.71 1.42
N SER A 21 -14.61 -29.94 0.97
CA SER A 21 -15.11 -31.01 1.86
C SER A 21 -14.04 -31.57 2.80
N VAL A 22 -12.76 -31.61 2.38
CA VAL A 22 -11.63 -32.03 3.22
C VAL A 22 -11.29 -30.97 4.28
N LEU A 23 -11.47 -29.68 4.00
CA LEU A 23 -11.30 -28.59 4.98
C LEU A 23 -12.39 -28.56 6.06
N ASN A 24 -13.63 -28.97 5.72
CA ASN A 24 -14.74 -29.00 6.68
C ASN A 24 -14.80 -30.27 7.56
N LEU A 25 -14.16 -31.36 7.16
CA LEU A 25 -14.06 -32.60 7.97
C LEU A 25 -13.01 -32.54 9.11
N ASN A 26 -12.21 -31.48 9.18
CA ASN A 26 -11.16 -31.32 10.19
C ASN A 26 -11.60 -30.68 11.51
N ALA A 27 -12.87 -30.36 11.72
CA ALA A 27 -13.30 -29.56 12.87
C ALA A 27 -14.10 -30.28 13.95
N THR A 28 -14.76 -31.42 13.73
CA THR A 28 -15.74 -31.85 14.76
C THR A 28 -15.85 -33.33 15.11
N GLU A 29 -15.32 -34.32 14.39
CA GLU A 29 -15.50 -35.73 14.77
C GLU A 29 -14.27 -36.63 14.49
N ALA A 30 -13.21 -36.52 15.27
CA ALA A 30 -12.13 -37.51 15.27
C ALA A 30 -11.58 -37.77 16.68
N LYS A 31 -12.40 -38.28 17.56
CA LYS A 31 -11.97 -39.02 18.76
C LYS A 31 -12.98 -40.16 18.97
N THR A 32 -12.59 -41.43 18.61
CA THR A 32 -12.92 -42.63 19.38
C THR A 32 -12.86 -43.98 18.64
N ALA A 33 -12.40 -44.09 17.39
CA ALA A 33 -12.18 -45.45 16.86
C ALA A 33 -10.83 -45.53 16.14
N PRO A 34 -10.03 -46.60 16.32
CA PRO A 34 -8.82 -46.85 15.55
C PRO A 34 -9.19 -46.97 14.05
N PHE A 35 -8.41 -46.31 13.17
CA PHE A 35 -8.62 -46.38 11.72
C PHE A 35 -8.50 -47.84 11.24
N ASP A 36 -9.57 -48.36 10.67
CA ASP A 36 -9.59 -49.72 10.08
C ASP A 36 -9.06 -49.64 8.65
N TYR A 37 -7.77 -50.02 8.51
CA TYR A 37 -7.06 -50.01 7.25
C TYR A 37 -7.67 -51.01 6.23
N ALA A 38 -8.14 -52.18 6.68
CA ALA A 38 -8.68 -53.21 5.79
C ALA A 38 -10.04 -52.82 5.21
N ALA A 39 -10.88 -52.22 6.02
CA ALA A 39 -12.17 -51.68 5.58
C ALA A 39 -11.99 -50.52 4.61
N ALA A 40 -11.05 -49.59 4.90
CA ALA A 40 -10.75 -48.46 4.02
C ALA A 40 -10.21 -48.91 2.66
N LYS A 41 -9.37 -49.96 2.62
CA LYS A 41 -8.85 -50.54 1.38
C LYS A 41 -9.99 -51.15 0.54
N GLN A 42 -10.89 -51.88 1.15
CA GLN A 42 -12.03 -52.48 0.46
C GLN A 42 -12.97 -51.44 -0.16
N GLU A 43 -13.27 -50.36 0.57
CA GLU A 43 -14.14 -49.29 0.08
C GLU A 43 -13.44 -48.48 -1.04
N ALA A 44 -12.17 -48.19 -0.90
CA ALA A 44 -11.38 -47.52 -1.95
C ALA A 44 -11.35 -48.34 -3.26
N LEU A 45 -11.13 -49.65 -3.19
CA LEU A 45 -11.10 -50.54 -4.37
C LEU A 45 -12.47 -50.71 -5.04
N LYS A 46 -13.60 -50.39 -4.33
CA LYS A 46 -14.93 -50.28 -4.93
C LYS A 46 -15.21 -48.94 -5.57
N GLY A 47 -14.28 -48.00 -5.49
CA GLY A 47 -14.43 -46.62 -6.00
C GLY A 47 -15.14 -45.67 -5.03
N ASN A 48 -15.46 -46.10 -3.80
CA ASN A 48 -16.12 -45.27 -2.79
C ASN A 48 -15.07 -44.43 -2.04
N ASP A 49 -15.16 -43.08 -2.19
CA ASP A 49 -14.29 -42.13 -1.50
C ASP A 49 -12.80 -42.50 -1.60
N TRP A 50 -12.36 -42.97 -2.79
CA TRP A 50 -11.00 -43.51 -3.02
C TRP A 50 -9.90 -42.61 -2.50
N TYR A 51 -9.91 -41.32 -2.85
CA TYR A 51 -8.90 -40.35 -2.45
C TYR A 51 -8.84 -40.14 -0.92
N ILE A 52 -10.00 -39.99 -0.27
CA ILE A 52 -10.09 -39.80 1.18
C ILE A 52 -9.57 -41.03 1.94
N ASN A 53 -9.94 -42.23 1.49
CA ASN A 53 -9.47 -43.47 2.09
C ASN A 53 -7.99 -43.68 1.89
N MET A 54 -7.44 -43.34 0.73
CA MET A 54 -6.01 -43.40 0.41
C MET A 54 -5.21 -42.42 1.31
N VAL A 55 -5.65 -41.17 1.45
CA VAL A 55 -4.99 -40.16 2.32
C VAL A 55 -5.00 -40.60 3.78
N ARG A 56 -6.14 -41.11 4.30
CA ARG A 56 -6.25 -41.62 5.67
C ARG A 56 -5.34 -42.84 5.90
N ALA A 57 -5.30 -43.77 4.95
CA ALA A 57 -4.42 -44.94 5.01
C ALA A 57 -2.94 -44.54 5.00
N THR A 58 -2.56 -43.60 4.13
CA THR A 58 -1.22 -43.03 4.09
C THR A 58 -0.82 -42.40 5.41
N ALA A 59 -1.69 -41.54 5.99
CA ALA A 59 -1.45 -40.92 7.30
C ALA A 59 -1.29 -41.98 8.41
N SER A 60 -2.10 -43.06 8.38
CA SER A 60 -1.98 -44.19 9.33
C SER A 60 -0.67 -44.94 9.17
N LEU A 61 -0.15 -45.14 7.96
CA LEU A 61 1.15 -45.77 7.71
C LEU A 61 2.30 -44.86 8.15
N VAL A 62 2.23 -43.56 7.90
CA VAL A 62 3.21 -42.58 8.39
C VAL A 62 3.24 -42.61 9.93
N SER A 63 2.11 -42.61 10.61
CA SER A 63 2.02 -42.66 12.07
C SER A 63 2.57 -43.97 12.69
N LYS A 64 2.64 -45.04 11.90
CA LYS A 64 3.26 -46.32 12.27
C LYS A 64 4.74 -46.39 11.92
N GLY A 65 5.36 -45.30 11.45
CA GLY A 65 6.77 -45.24 11.14
C GLY A 65 7.18 -45.94 9.84
N ALA A 66 6.23 -46.16 8.89
CA ALA A 66 6.57 -46.80 7.63
C ALA A 66 7.44 -45.87 6.76
N SER A 67 8.42 -46.44 6.04
CA SER A 67 9.25 -45.70 5.10
C SER A 67 8.43 -45.31 3.84
N ASP A 68 8.81 -44.17 3.20
CA ASP A 68 8.10 -43.67 2.03
C ASP A 68 8.01 -44.69 0.90
N LYS A 69 9.10 -45.43 0.64
CA LYS A 69 9.11 -46.52 -0.36
C LYS A 69 8.10 -47.64 -0.03
N LYS A 70 7.92 -47.96 1.25
CA LYS A 70 6.92 -48.95 1.67
C LYS A 70 5.50 -48.45 1.51
N ILE A 71 5.28 -47.16 1.82
CA ILE A 71 3.97 -46.51 1.65
C ILE A 71 3.62 -46.43 0.17
N GLU A 72 4.54 -45.97 -0.68
CA GLU A 72 4.34 -45.91 -2.14
C GLU A 72 4.00 -47.29 -2.71
N SER A 73 4.77 -48.34 -2.36
CA SER A 73 4.52 -49.70 -2.83
C SER A 73 3.17 -50.27 -2.40
N GLU A 74 2.71 -49.98 -1.19
CA GLU A 74 1.40 -50.43 -0.70
C GLU A 74 0.27 -49.68 -1.38
N MET A 75 0.38 -48.35 -1.49
CA MET A 75 -0.68 -47.50 -2.02
C MET A 75 -0.88 -47.64 -3.52
N VAL A 76 0.15 -48.00 -4.29
CA VAL A 76 -0.01 -48.33 -5.72
C VAL A 76 -0.98 -49.49 -5.92
N SER A 77 -1.04 -50.45 -4.98
CA SER A 77 -2.00 -51.55 -5.05
C SER A 77 -3.48 -51.09 -4.91
N TRP A 78 -3.72 -49.82 -4.60
CA TRP A 78 -5.05 -49.21 -4.49
C TRP A 78 -5.47 -48.48 -5.77
N THR A 79 -4.63 -48.48 -6.82
CA THR A 79 -4.95 -47.84 -8.10
C THR A 79 -6.20 -48.49 -8.73
N ILE A 80 -7.16 -47.66 -9.10
CA ILE A 80 -8.41 -48.08 -9.79
C ILE A 80 -8.63 -47.21 -11.03
N PRO A 81 -9.23 -47.73 -12.12
CA PRO A 81 -9.62 -46.88 -13.22
C PRO A 81 -10.56 -45.74 -12.78
N PRO A 82 -10.42 -44.51 -13.33
CA PRO A 82 -9.59 -44.15 -14.49
C PRO A 82 -8.14 -43.75 -14.18
N TYR A 83 -7.67 -43.88 -12.93
CA TYR A 83 -6.34 -43.42 -12.52
C TYR A 83 -5.22 -44.38 -12.99
N SER A 84 -4.07 -43.82 -13.31
CA SER A 84 -2.84 -44.56 -13.57
C SER A 84 -2.01 -44.73 -12.29
N GLU A 85 -1.10 -45.70 -12.28
CA GLU A 85 -0.16 -45.91 -11.16
C GLU A 85 0.69 -44.67 -10.87
N ASN A 86 1.08 -43.90 -11.92
CA ASN A 86 1.86 -42.68 -11.77
C ASN A 86 1.08 -41.54 -11.10
N GLU A 87 -0.21 -41.38 -11.41
CA GLU A 87 -1.09 -40.42 -10.76
C GLU A 87 -1.30 -40.79 -9.31
N THR A 88 -1.59 -42.07 -9.01
CA THR A 88 -1.68 -42.58 -7.63
C THR A 88 -0.41 -42.33 -6.83
N LEU A 89 0.77 -42.58 -7.41
CA LEU A 89 2.06 -42.31 -6.76
C LEU A 89 2.27 -40.82 -6.44
N ASN A 90 1.87 -39.95 -7.34
CA ASN A 90 1.96 -38.51 -7.11
C ASN A 90 1.09 -38.06 -5.94
N ASP A 91 -0.17 -38.51 -5.88
CA ASP A 91 -1.11 -38.21 -4.81
C ASP A 91 -0.63 -38.78 -3.46
N VAL A 92 -0.06 -39.98 -3.48
CA VAL A 92 0.53 -40.62 -2.26
C VAL A 92 1.72 -39.79 -1.75
N ARG A 93 2.60 -39.28 -2.61
CA ARG A 93 3.72 -38.44 -2.22
C ARG A 93 3.26 -37.14 -1.56
N ILE A 94 2.23 -36.51 -2.10
CA ILE A 94 1.60 -35.32 -1.52
C ILE A 94 1.01 -35.65 -0.14
N ALA A 95 0.30 -36.79 -0.02
CA ALA A 95 -0.28 -37.23 1.24
C ALA A 95 0.78 -37.58 2.30
N VAL A 96 1.91 -38.21 1.91
CA VAL A 96 3.06 -38.50 2.81
C VAL A 96 3.68 -37.20 3.31
N ALA A 97 3.96 -36.25 2.41
CA ALA A 97 4.53 -34.94 2.78
C ALA A 97 3.59 -34.19 3.75
N GLY A 98 2.27 -34.18 3.46
CA GLY A 98 1.28 -33.57 4.33
C GLY A 98 1.13 -34.27 5.69
N ALA A 99 1.26 -35.59 5.75
CA ALA A 99 1.20 -36.33 7.02
C ALA A 99 2.46 -36.09 7.87
N ARG A 100 3.66 -36.04 7.27
CA ARG A 100 4.91 -35.75 7.99
C ARG A 100 4.96 -34.31 8.48
N SER A 101 4.49 -33.34 7.70
CA SER A 101 4.40 -31.94 8.12
C SER A 101 3.48 -31.73 9.33
N LYS A 102 2.51 -32.63 9.54
CA LYS A 102 1.61 -32.66 10.71
C LYS A 102 2.14 -33.51 11.87
N ASN A 103 3.39 -33.97 11.82
CA ASN A 103 4.07 -34.79 12.84
C ASN A 103 3.33 -36.12 13.18
N PHE A 104 2.67 -36.75 12.19
CA PHE A 104 2.00 -38.06 12.39
C PHE A 104 3.00 -39.20 12.64
N ASP A 105 4.29 -39.03 12.39
CA ASP A 105 5.38 -40.00 12.60
C ASP A 105 5.95 -40.01 14.03
N LYS A 106 5.52 -39.08 14.89
CA LYS A 106 5.91 -39.06 16.30
C LYS A 106 4.89 -39.79 17.18
N LYS A 107 5.01 -41.11 17.34
CA LYS A 107 4.43 -41.81 18.47
C LYS A 107 5.50 -41.90 19.56
N GLU A 108 5.26 -41.24 20.68
CA GLU A 108 5.96 -41.50 21.92
C GLU A 108 5.60 -42.90 22.46
N ASP A 109 6.59 -43.73 22.63
CA ASP A 109 6.49 -44.96 23.45
C ASP A 109 6.28 -44.55 24.91
N THR A 110 5.05 -44.64 25.39
CA THR A 110 4.72 -44.51 26.82
C THR A 110 5.11 -45.77 27.57
N LYS A 111 6.36 -45.89 28.01
CA LYS A 111 6.79 -46.64 29.20
C LYS A 111 8.27 -46.33 29.46
N ASN A 112 8.53 -45.23 30.17
CA ASN A 112 9.57 -45.16 31.20
C ASN A 112 9.36 -43.82 31.93
N GLN A 113 9.09 -43.92 33.23
CA GLN A 113 9.21 -42.82 34.16
C GLN A 113 10.69 -42.39 34.21
N PHE A 114 11.01 -41.36 33.45
CA PHE A 114 12.08 -40.45 33.73
C PHE A 114 11.44 -39.07 33.76
N GLU A 115 11.57 -38.37 34.88
CA GLU A 115 11.35 -36.95 34.97
C GLU A 115 12.23 -36.28 33.92
N ILE A 116 11.66 -35.99 32.75
CA ILE A 116 12.31 -35.09 31.79
C ILE A 116 12.05 -33.71 32.34
N GLU A 117 13.07 -33.05 32.86
CA GLU A 117 13.11 -31.59 32.95
C GLU A 117 12.74 -31.07 31.59
N VAL A 118 11.51 -30.55 31.46
CA VAL A 118 11.06 -29.79 30.31
C VAL A 118 11.92 -28.53 30.34
N THR A 119 12.95 -28.48 29.54
CA THR A 119 13.65 -27.23 29.24
C THR A 119 12.59 -26.29 28.69
N GLU A 120 12.20 -25.31 29.51
CA GLU A 120 11.30 -24.26 29.11
C GLU A 120 11.96 -23.56 27.93
N ASN A 121 11.43 -23.73 26.73
CA ASN A 121 11.90 -22.94 25.60
C ASN A 121 11.65 -21.45 25.94
N ASP A 122 12.67 -20.63 25.78
CA ASP A 122 12.56 -19.19 25.99
C ASP A 122 11.41 -18.65 25.12
N PRO A 123 10.63 -17.69 25.63
CA PRO A 123 9.59 -17.06 24.86
C PRO A 123 10.13 -16.47 23.56
N LEU A 124 9.41 -16.66 22.47
CA LEU A 124 9.79 -16.12 21.18
C LEU A 124 9.61 -14.60 21.17
N PRO A 125 10.46 -13.83 20.48
CA PRO A 125 10.24 -12.40 20.27
C PRO A 125 8.86 -12.16 19.65
N LEU A 126 8.16 -11.10 20.09
CA LEU A 126 6.87 -10.70 19.50
C LEU A 126 7.08 -10.10 18.09
N ILE A 127 7.58 -10.94 17.17
CA ILE A 127 7.84 -10.60 15.78
C ILE A 127 7.09 -11.62 14.92
N ARG A 128 6.31 -11.15 13.95
CA ARG A 128 5.77 -11.99 12.88
C ARG A 128 6.56 -11.76 11.61
N GLU A 129 6.92 -12.83 10.92
CA GLU A 129 7.36 -12.76 9.54
C GLU A 129 6.12 -12.57 8.66
N PHE A 130 6.13 -11.52 7.87
CA PHE A 130 5.05 -11.22 6.93
C PHE A 130 5.39 -11.78 5.54
N PRO A 131 4.38 -12.15 4.74
CA PRO A 131 4.64 -12.61 3.39
C PRO A 131 5.39 -11.52 2.62
N PRO A 132 6.42 -11.90 1.86
CA PRO A 132 7.16 -10.96 1.03
C PRO A 132 6.24 -10.32 -0.03
N SER A 133 6.62 -9.13 -0.49
CA SER A 133 5.98 -8.50 -1.64
C SER A 133 6.05 -9.42 -2.87
N GLN A 134 5.02 -9.39 -3.68
CA GLN A 134 5.02 -10.09 -4.97
C GLN A 134 6.03 -9.45 -5.93
N SER A 135 6.52 -10.23 -6.91
CA SER A 135 7.38 -9.68 -7.96
C SER A 135 6.66 -8.59 -8.76
N TYR A 136 7.30 -7.44 -8.91
CA TYR A 136 6.71 -6.31 -9.63
C TYR A 136 6.43 -6.66 -11.11
N PRO A 137 5.21 -6.44 -11.63
CA PRO A 137 4.83 -6.84 -12.98
C PRO A 137 5.34 -5.85 -14.03
N THR A 138 6.62 -5.89 -14.34
CA THR A 138 7.27 -4.95 -15.27
C THR A 138 6.65 -4.89 -16.67
N LYS A 139 5.91 -5.92 -17.07
CA LYS A 139 5.15 -5.93 -18.34
C LYS A 139 4.06 -4.85 -18.36
N GLY A 140 3.47 -4.52 -17.20
CA GLY A 140 2.46 -3.48 -17.05
C GLY A 140 2.99 -2.06 -17.23
N LEU A 141 4.30 -1.83 -17.22
CA LEU A 141 4.89 -0.49 -17.39
C LEU A 141 4.83 0.04 -18.84
N GLY A 142 4.50 -0.81 -19.81
CA GLY A 142 4.41 -0.39 -21.20
C GLY A 142 5.64 0.38 -21.68
N PRO A 143 5.48 1.61 -22.19
CA PRO A 143 6.57 2.43 -22.72
C PRO A 143 7.62 2.81 -21.67
N LEU A 144 7.29 2.77 -20.38
CA LEU A 144 8.20 3.11 -19.29
C LEU A 144 9.09 1.93 -18.85
N LYS A 145 8.86 0.71 -19.37
CA LYS A 145 9.57 -0.48 -18.93
C LYS A 145 11.08 -0.38 -19.08
N ASN A 146 11.56 0.05 -20.25
CA ASN A 146 12.99 0.05 -20.56
C ASN A 146 13.76 1.02 -19.66
N ILE A 147 13.23 2.22 -19.45
CA ILE A 147 13.87 3.21 -18.56
C ILE A 147 13.87 2.74 -17.10
N VAL A 148 12.77 2.15 -16.62
CA VAL A 148 12.69 1.60 -15.26
C VAL A 148 13.77 0.53 -15.06
N GLN A 149 13.93 -0.37 -16.01
CA GLN A 149 14.97 -1.40 -15.96
C GLN A 149 16.40 -0.81 -16.06
N ALA A 150 16.61 0.22 -16.90
CA ALA A 150 17.92 0.88 -17.02
C ALA A 150 18.32 1.56 -15.71
N VAL A 151 17.40 2.31 -15.10
CA VAL A 151 17.65 3.00 -13.81
C VAL A 151 17.81 1.98 -12.68
N GLN A 152 16.99 0.92 -12.65
CA GLN A 152 17.11 -0.16 -11.68
C GLN A 152 18.50 -0.83 -11.77
N LYS A 153 18.99 -1.14 -12.97
CA LYS A 153 20.33 -1.70 -13.17
C LYS A 153 21.43 -0.72 -12.74
N LYS A 154 21.27 0.58 -13.03
CA LYS A 154 22.23 1.62 -12.63
C LYS A 154 22.31 1.75 -11.12
N THR A 155 21.17 1.89 -10.47
CA THR A 155 21.08 2.17 -9.04
C THR A 155 21.08 0.92 -8.19
N GLN A 156 20.66 -0.22 -8.75
CA GLN A 156 20.38 -1.48 -8.04
C GLN A 156 19.39 -1.31 -6.88
N ALA A 157 18.56 -0.26 -6.94
CA ALA A 157 17.41 -0.10 -6.06
C ALA A 157 16.35 -1.18 -6.35
N PRO A 158 15.45 -1.49 -5.42
CA PRO A 158 14.25 -2.27 -5.74
C PRO A 158 13.51 -1.69 -6.95
N ILE A 159 12.99 -2.56 -7.81
CA ILE A 159 12.39 -2.13 -9.08
C ILE A 159 11.12 -1.31 -8.88
N GLU A 160 10.41 -1.52 -7.79
CA GLU A 160 9.21 -0.79 -7.40
C GLU A 160 9.50 0.70 -7.17
N ILE A 161 10.69 1.03 -6.63
CA ILE A 161 11.13 2.42 -6.44
C ILE A 161 11.28 3.08 -7.82
N ALA A 162 11.98 2.42 -8.75
CA ALA A 162 12.17 2.95 -10.10
C ALA A 162 10.84 3.08 -10.85
N ALA A 163 9.94 2.12 -10.69
CA ALA A 163 8.61 2.14 -11.31
C ALA A 163 7.73 3.27 -10.76
N ALA A 164 7.72 3.45 -9.43
CA ALA A 164 6.99 4.53 -8.78
C ALA A 164 7.48 5.90 -9.24
N SER A 165 8.81 6.13 -9.29
CA SER A 165 9.41 7.37 -9.79
C SER A 165 9.06 7.62 -11.27
N ALA A 166 9.12 6.58 -12.12
CA ALA A 166 8.76 6.69 -13.53
C ALA A 166 7.28 7.06 -13.74
N LEU A 167 6.36 6.35 -13.08
CA LEU A 167 4.92 6.60 -13.17
C LEU A 167 4.55 7.99 -12.63
N SER A 168 5.16 8.39 -11.50
CA SER A 168 4.91 9.69 -10.88
C SER A 168 5.36 10.85 -11.74
N THR A 169 6.58 10.77 -12.30
CA THR A 169 7.11 11.82 -13.18
C THR A 169 6.34 11.90 -14.49
N ALA A 170 5.97 10.77 -15.09
CA ALA A 170 5.09 10.74 -16.26
C ALA A 170 3.73 11.36 -15.94
N SER A 171 3.10 10.98 -14.83
CA SER A 171 1.83 11.54 -14.38
C SER A 171 1.91 13.06 -14.16
N LEU A 172 2.98 13.54 -13.50
CA LEU A 172 3.19 14.98 -13.26
C LEU A 172 3.25 15.77 -14.57
N ILE A 173 4.00 15.29 -15.56
CA ILE A 173 4.18 15.96 -16.85
C ILE A 173 2.84 15.97 -17.63
N LEU A 174 2.15 14.83 -17.65
CA LEU A 174 1.00 14.58 -18.51
C LEU A 174 -0.34 15.07 -17.95
N GLN A 175 -0.47 15.25 -16.61
CA GLN A 175 -1.73 15.63 -15.98
C GLN A 175 -2.29 17.00 -16.42
N GLY A 176 -1.44 17.85 -17.01
CA GLY A 176 -1.83 19.14 -17.56
C GLY A 176 -2.35 19.08 -19.00
N HIS A 177 -2.35 17.91 -19.65
CA HIS A 177 -2.68 17.77 -21.07
C HIS A 177 -4.00 17.03 -21.34
N ALA A 178 -4.42 16.12 -20.43
CA ALA A 178 -5.67 15.39 -20.62
C ALA A 178 -6.30 14.93 -19.29
N ASN A 179 -7.60 14.72 -19.34
CA ASN A 179 -8.36 13.85 -18.43
C ASN A 179 -8.49 12.46 -19.05
N VAL A 180 -8.99 11.50 -18.29
CA VAL A 180 -9.30 10.16 -18.74
C VAL A 180 -10.75 9.80 -18.43
N GLU A 181 -11.44 9.15 -19.37
CA GLU A 181 -12.74 8.51 -19.14
C GLU A 181 -12.57 7.35 -18.14
N THR A 182 -13.42 7.35 -17.10
CA THR A 182 -13.53 6.27 -16.15
C THR A 182 -14.97 5.77 -16.09
N LEU A 183 -15.26 4.70 -15.37
CA LEU A 183 -16.64 4.23 -15.16
C LEU A 183 -17.52 5.24 -14.40
N ALA A 184 -16.90 6.21 -13.69
CA ALA A 184 -17.57 7.24 -12.91
C ALA A 184 -17.47 8.65 -13.52
N GLY A 185 -17.17 8.75 -14.82
CA GLY A 185 -16.98 10.02 -15.54
C GLY A 185 -15.51 10.37 -15.74
N GLU A 186 -15.25 11.59 -16.17
CA GLU A 186 -13.89 12.07 -16.49
C GLU A 186 -13.10 12.40 -15.22
N ARG A 187 -11.82 12.02 -15.19
CA ARG A 187 -10.89 12.25 -14.07
C ARG A 187 -9.52 12.69 -14.58
N PRO A 188 -8.75 13.44 -13.77
CA PRO A 188 -7.34 13.71 -14.08
C PRO A 188 -6.53 12.42 -14.21
N VAL A 189 -5.47 12.43 -15.02
CA VAL A 189 -4.48 11.34 -15.05
C VAL A 189 -3.44 11.43 -13.92
N SER A 190 -3.70 12.26 -12.91
CA SER A 190 -2.86 12.42 -11.73
C SER A 190 -2.80 11.13 -10.93
N LEU A 191 -1.59 10.66 -10.60
CA LEU A 191 -1.33 9.50 -9.74
C LEU A 191 -0.81 9.94 -8.38
N TYR A 192 -1.24 9.25 -7.32
CA TYR A 192 -0.70 9.36 -5.98
C TYR A 192 0.06 8.07 -5.66
N MET A 193 1.37 8.17 -5.47
CA MET A 193 2.26 7.04 -5.23
C MET A 193 2.86 7.14 -3.83
N LEU A 194 2.83 6.04 -3.09
CA LEU A 194 3.48 5.90 -1.79
C LEU A 194 4.37 4.67 -1.79
N THR A 195 5.69 4.88 -1.72
CA THR A 195 6.65 3.79 -1.67
C THR A 195 7.29 3.71 -0.30
N ILE A 196 7.18 2.55 0.34
CA ILE A 196 7.70 2.31 1.68
C ILE A 196 9.08 1.66 1.54
N ALA A 197 10.12 2.35 1.96
CA ALA A 197 11.49 1.84 1.84
C ALA A 197 12.41 2.38 2.93
N ARG A 198 13.28 1.51 3.44
CA ARG A 198 14.24 1.85 4.50
C ARG A 198 15.28 2.87 4.02
N SER A 199 15.98 3.46 4.99
CA SER A 199 17.20 4.22 4.66
C SER A 199 18.22 3.29 4.01
N GLY A 200 18.97 3.80 3.02
CA GLY A 200 19.94 3.01 2.27
C GLY A 200 19.37 2.24 1.07
N GLU A 201 18.06 2.28 0.78
CA GLU A 201 17.48 1.63 -0.41
C GLU A 201 17.73 2.39 -1.72
N ARG A 202 18.64 3.36 -1.72
CA ARG A 202 19.02 4.18 -2.89
C ARG A 202 17.85 4.96 -3.50
N LYS A 203 16.87 5.34 -2.68
CA LYS A 203 15.69 6.11 -3.08
C LYS A 203 16.05 7.37 -3.86
N SER A 204 16.82 8.26 -3.23
CA SER A 204 17.22 9.55 -3.82
C SER A 204 18.05 9.39 -5.09
N SER A 205 18.95 8.38 -5.13
CA SER A 205 19.75 8.10 -6.33
C SER A 205 18.88 7.60 -7.48
N CYS A 206 17.85 6.82 -7.19
CA CYS A 206 16.91 6.32 -8.17
C CYS A 206 15.99 7.45 -8.67
N ASP A 207 15.37 8.16 -7.75
CA ASP A 207 14.43 9.25 -8.05
C ASP A 207 15.11 10.39 -8.83
N GLY A 208 16.35 10.70 -8.47
CA GLY A 208 17.15 11.72 -9.15
C GLY A 208 17.27 11.54 -10.66
N GLU A 209 17.30 10.29 -11.16
CA GLU A 209 17.34 10.00 -12.60
C GLU A 209 16.03 10.36 -13.30
N PHE A 210 14.89 10.13 -12.63
CA PHE A 210 13.57 10.38 -13.19
C PHE A 210 13.14 11.83 -13.10
N ILE A 211 13.52 12.57 -12.05
CA ILE A 211 13.16 13.99 -11.89
C ILE A 211 14.14 14.93 -12.57
N PHE A 212 15.26 14.43 -13.14
CA PHE A 212 16.32 15.25 -13.71
C PHE A 212 15.80 16.20 -14.79
N GLY A 213 15.02 15.71 -15.74
CA GLY A 213 14.47 16.53 -16.83
C GLY A 213 13.58 17.66 -16.29
N ILE A 214 12.74 17.37 -15.29
CA ILE A 214 11.86 18.37 -14.67
C ILE A 214 12.69 19.46 -13.98
N LYS A 215 13.72 19.08 -13.21
CA LYS A 215 14.61 20.05 -12.54
C LYS A 215 15.39 20.92 -13.52
N GLN A 216 15.83 20.36 -14.65
CA GLN A 216 16.47 21.14 -15.70
C GLN A 216 15.49 22.15 -16.32
N PHE A 217 14.28 21.73 -16.61
CA PHE A 217 13.23 22.61 -17.14
C PHE A 217 12.90 23.76 -16.17
N GLU A 218 12.70 23.46 -14.86
CA GLU A 218 12.51 24.50 -13.83
C GLU A 218 13.66 25.50 -13.78
N LYS A 219 14.90 25.01 -13.89
CA LYS A 219 16.11 25.86 -13.91
C LYS A 219 16.17 26.77 -15.13
N GLU A 220 15.77 26.27 -16.30
CA GLU A 220 15.71 27.07 -17.53
C GLU A 220 14.61 28.13 -17.46
N LEU A 221 13.42 27.76 -16.99
CA LEU A 221 12.32 28.73 -16.76
C LEU A 221 12.73 29.81 -15.76
N SER A 222 13.40 29.43 -14.65
CA SER A 222 13.86 30.38 -13.63
C SER A 222 14.84 31.39 -14.22
N LYS A 223 15.78 30.96 -15.05
CA LYS A 223 16.72 31.87 -15.74
C LYS A 223 16.00 32.83 -16.68
N CYS A 224 15.00 32.34 -17.43
CA CYS A 224 14.20 33.19 -18.32
C CYS A 224 13.43 34.26 -17.55
N ASN A 225 12.94 33.91 -16.36
CA ASN A 225 12.11 34.81 -15.54
C ASN A 225 12.92 35.72 -14.60
N GLU A 226 14.24 35.55 -14.47
CA GLU A 226 15.08 36.31 -13.54
C GLU A 226 15.00 37.83 -13.73
N ALA A 227 15.04 38.27 -14.98
CA ALA A 227 14.92 39.71 -15.32
C ALA A 227 13.54 40.28 -14.96
N ASP A 228 12.48 39.51 -15.18
CA ASP A 228 11.12 39.95 -14.89
C ASP A 228 10.83 39.93 -13.39
N PHE A 229 11.40 38.97 -12.66
CA PHE A 229 11.33 38.93 -11.21
C PHE A 229 12.05 40.13 -10.57
N LEU A 230 13.23 40.54 -11.10
CA LEU A 230 13.94 41.73 -10.63
C LEU A 230 13.14 43.00 -10.89
N LYS A 231 12.54 43.13 -12.08
CA LYS A 231 11.64 44.27 -12.41
C LYS A 231 10.43 44.31 -11.48
N PHE A 232 9.82 43.16 -11.25
CA PHE A 232 8.69 43.05 -10.30
C PHE A 232 9.10 43.49 -8.90
N LYS A 233 10.22 42.97 -8.37
CA LYS A 233 10.69 43.29 -7.04
C LYS A 233 10.89 44.81 -6.87
N ASN A 234 11.58 45.44 -7.82
CA ASN A 234 11.80 46.90 -7.80
C ASN A 234 10.46 47.67 -7.84
N ARG A 235 9.52 47.27 -8.71
CA ARG A 235 8.19 47.90 -8.79
C ARG A 235 7.37 47.70 -7.51
N SER A 236 7.42 46.51 -6.92
CA SER A 236 6.73 46.18 -5.66
C SER A 236 7.28 47.00 -4.50
N ASP A 237 8.61 47.12 -4.40
CA ASP A 237 9.26 47.91 -3.35
C ASP A 237 8.87 49.41 -3.46
N ILE A 238 8.89 49.97 -4.69
CA ILE A 238 8.43 51.34 -4.96
C ILE A 238 6.94 51.50 -4.56
N TYR A 239 6.09 50.62 -5.04
CA TYR A 239 4.66 50.62 -4.73
C TYR A 239 4.39 50.60 -3.23
N GLN A 240 5.04 49.69 -2.49
CA GLN A 240 4.88 49.59 -1.03
C GLN A 240 5.38 50.84 -0.31
N ALA A 241 6.50 51.42 -0.73
CA ALA A 241 7.03 52.65 -0.16
C ALA A 241 6.07 53.84 -0.37
N GLU A 242 5.56 54.02 -1.57
CA GLU A 242 4.60 55.06 -1.91
C GLU A 242 3.27 54.89 -1.16
N ARG A 243 2.72 53.65 -1.16
CA ARG A 243 1.49 53.29 -0.44
C ARG A 243 1.60 53.59 1.04
N ASN A 244 2.71 53.16 1.69
CA ASN A 244 2.95 53.37 3.11
C ASN A 244 3.12 54.85 3.45
N SER A 245 3.79 55.64 2.57
CA SER A 245 3.93 57.08 2.71
C SER A 245 2.55 57.76 2.66
N LEU A 246 1.71 57.42 1.69
CA LEU A 246 0.36 57.97 1.55
C LEU A 246 -0.56 57.61 2.73
N LEU A 247 -0.51 56.36 3.20
CA LEU A 247 -1.24 55.90 4.39
C LEU A 247 -0.82 56.62 5.68
N THR A 248 0.48 56.90 5.79
CA THR A 248 1.02 57.67 6.94
C THR A 248 0.52 59.09 6.88
N GLN A 249 0.50 59.71 5.72
CA GLN A 249 -0.04 61.07 5.54
C GLN A 249 -1.57 61.14 5.82
N ILE A 250 -2.34 60.15 5.44
CA ILE A 250 -3.78 60.05 5.74
C ILE A 250 -4.03 59.95 7.25
N ARG A 251 -3.17 59.24 7.99
CA ARG A 251 -3.29 59.01 9.45
C ARG A 251 -2.72 60.15 10.32
N SER A 252 -1.75 60.91 9.81
CA SER A 252 -1.05 61.93 10.58
C SER A 252 -1.92 63.20 10.75
N LYS A 253 -1.75 63.87 11.90
CA LYS A 253 -2.29 65.21 12.13
C LYS A 253 -1.44 66.31 11.45
N ASP A 254 -0.10 66.10 11.41
CA ASP A 254 0.87 66.94 10.69
C ASP A 254 1.07 66.44 9.27
N ARG A 255 0.27 66.90 8.33
CA ARG A 255 0.25 66.43 6.95
C ARG A 255 0.93 67.44 6.02
N LYS A 256 1.76 66.91 5.08
CA LYS A 256 2.32 67.73 4.01
C LYS A 256 1.31 67.99 2.88
N ILE A 257 0.30 67.15 2.72
CA ILE A 257 -0.75 67.28 1.76
C ILE A 257 -2.13 67.06 2.43
N SER A 258 -3.22 67.57 1.85
CA SER A 258 -4.54 67.35 2.42
C SER A 258 -4.92 65.87 2.40
N ARG A 259 -5.81 65.45 3.32
CA ARG A 259 -6.29 64.08 3.37
C ARG A 259 -6.95 63.63 2.04
N LYS A 260 -7.79 64.51 1.44
CA LYS A 260 -8.44 64.26 0.17
C LYS A 260 -7.44 64.07 -0.98
N GLU A 261 -6.37 64.84 -0.96
CA GLU A 261 -5.31 64.72 -1.96
C GLU A 261 -4.49 63.43 -1.78
N ALA A 262 -4.21 63.02 -0.53
CA ALA A 262 -3.56 61.76 -0.23
C ALA A 262 -4.44 60.55 -0.62
N GLU A 263 -5.75 60.59 -0.39
CA GLU A 263 -6.72 59.59 -0.81
C GLU A 263 -6.76 59.47 -2.32
N LYS A 264 -6.83 60.60 -3.06
CA LYS A 264 -6.81 60.65 -4.51
C LYS A 264 -5.50 60.06 -5.09
N LYS A 265 -4.35 60.38 -4.46
CA LYS A 265 -3.05 59.79 -4.89
C LYS A 265 -3.00 58.30 -4.63
N LEU A 266 -3.58 57.81 -3.53
CA LEU A 266 -3.68 56.39 -3.23
C LEU A 266 -4.55 55.64 -4.26
N GLU A 267 -5.66 56.22 -4.71
CA GLU A 267 -6.49 55.71 -5.81
C GLU A 267 -5.71 55.66 -7.13
N LEU A 268 -4.99 56.72 -7.46
CA LEU A 268 -4.15 56.83 -8.67
C LEU A 268 -2.97 55.87 -8.68
N LEU A 269 -2.48 55.40 -7.52
CA LEU A 269 -1.42 54.42 -7.41
C LEU A 269 -1.77 53.07 -8.06
N GLY A 270 -3.05 52.76 -8.11
CA GLY A 270 -3.58 51.57 -8.74
C GLY A 270 -3.36 50.28 -7.94
N PRO A 271 -3.53 49.12 -8.58
CA PRO A 271 -3.34 47.83 -7.94
C PRO A 271 -1.87 47.53 -7.68
N GLU A 272 -1.63 46.73 -6.66
CA GLU A 272 -0.30 46.20 -6.36
C GLU A 272 0.27 45.39 -7.54
N PRO A 273 1.55 45.60 -7.88
CA PRO A 273 2.19 44.80 -8.94
C PRO A 273 2.07 43.30 -8.67
N THR A 274 1.73 42.53 -9.69
CA THR A 274 1.63 41.08 -9.57
C THR A 274 2.99 40.42 -9.82
N ALA A 275 3.34 39.43 -8.99
CA ALA A 275 4.56 38.66 -9.18
C ALA A 275 4.51 37.87 -10.50
N PRO A 276 5.65 37.69 -11.19
CA PRO A 276 5.74 36.72 -12.27
C PRO A 276 5.34 35.33 -11.76
N PRO A 277 4.74 34.47 -12.62
CA PRO A 277 4.38 33.12 -12.24
C PRO A 277 5.58 32.33 -11.68
N SER A 278 5.36 31.56 -10.59
CA SER A 278 6.38 30.63 -10.09
C SER A 278 6.74 29.60 -11.15
N THR A 279 8.01 29.32 -11.25
CA THR A 279 8.58 28.34 -12.19
C THR A 279 8.57 26.93 -11.62
N ASP A 280 8.32 26.81 -10.31
CA ASP A 280 8.36 25.53 -9.62
C ASP A 280 7.19 24.63 -10.05
N ILE A 281 7.51 23.40 -10.42
CA ILE A 281 6.58 22.34 -10.77
C ILE A 281 6.51 21.30 -9.64
N ILE A 282 7.65 21.09 -8.96
CA ILE A 282 7.79 20.17 -7.83
C ILE A 282 7.80 20.94 -6.51
N VAL A 283 7.03 20.45 -5.55
CA VAL A 283 7.00 20.92 -4.15
C VAL A 283 7.25 19.74 -3.23
N SER A 284 7.96 19.95 -2.10
CA SER A 284 8.33 18.84 -1.19
C SER A 284 7.51 18.84 0.10
N GLU A 285 7.24 20.00 0.69
CA GLU A 285 6.58 20.15 1.99
C GLU A 285 5.57 21.31 2.03
N PRO A 286 4.59 21.35 1.11
CA PRO A 286 3.66 22.45 1.10
C PRO A 286 2.66 22.34 2.26
N THR A 287 2.38 23.48 2.94
CA THR A 287 1.10 23.63 3.62
C THR A 287 -0.01 23.76 2.55
N PHE A 288 -1.25 23.45 2.91
CA PHE A 288 -2.35 23.63 1.95
C PHE A 288 -2.49 25.11 1.51
N GLU A 289 -2.23 26.04 2.41
CA GLU A 289 -2.18 27.48 2.09
C GLU A 289 -1.08 27.82 1.09
N GLY A 290 0.14 27.31 1.33
CA GLY A 290 1.28 27.48 0.43
C GLY A 290 0.98 26.91 -0.95
N LEU A 291 0.42 25.70 -1.01
CA LEU A 291 0.04 25.05 -2.26
C LEU A 291 -1.01 25.88 -3.04
N THR A 292 -2.02 26.43 -2.35
CA THR A 292 -3.01 27.29 -3.01
C THR A 292 -2.42 28.60 -3.54
N GLN A 293 -1.44 29.19 -2.85
CA GLN A 293 -0.72 30.36 -3.38
C GLN A 293 0.14 30.02 -4.60
N MET A 294 0.77 28.84 -4.61
CA MET A 294 1.50 28.38 -5.79
C MET A 294 0.58 28.21 -7.00
N TYR A 295 -0.61 27.63 -6.82
CA TYR A 295 -1.61 27.53 -7.90
C TYR A 295 -2.14 28.88 -8.36
N LYS A 296 -2.24 29.85 -7.46
CA LYS A 296 -2.70 31.22 -7.79
C LYS A 296 -1.66 31.97 -8.62
N ASN A 297 -0.38 31.79 -8.29
CA ASN A 297 0.72 32.58 -8.81
C ASN A 297 1.67 31.76 -9.70
N GLY A 298 1.32 30.55 -10.13
CA GLY A 298 2.22 29.67 -10.86
C GLY A 298 1.50 28.67 -11.76
N GLN A 299 2.07 27.48 -11.83
CA GLN A 299 1.61 26.43 -12.72
C GLN A 299 0.29 25.80 -12.21
N PRO A 300 -0.66 25.49 -13.11
CA PRO A 300 -1.93 24.85 -12.71
C PRO A 300 -1.79 23.35 -12.40
N ALA A 301 -0.64 22.74 -12.73
CA ALA A 301 -0.32 21.35 -12.49
C ALA A 301 0.98 21.25 -11.70
N LEU A 302 0.93 20.69 -10.49
CA LEU A 302 2.06 20.58 -9.57
C LEU A 302 2.28 19.11 -9.15
N GLY A 303 3.49 18.82 -8.67
CA GLY A 303 3.85 17.54 -8.05
C GLY A 303 4.31 17.72 -6.61
N LEU A 304 3.69 17.02 -5.68
CA LEU A 304 4.23 16.85 -4.31
C LEU A 304 5.15 15.65 -4.31
N PHE A 305 6.47 15.91 -4.42
CA PHE A 305 7.48 14.86 -4.54
C PHE A 305 8.48 14.97 -3.40
N SER A 306 8.68 13.85 -2.68
CA SER A 306 9.66 13.77 -1.60
C SER A 306 10.21 12.34 -1.47
N ASP A 307 11.51 12.19 -1.55
CA ASP A 307 12.25 10.96 -1.25
C ASP A 307 12.44 10.74 0.27
N GLU A 308 12.12 11.76 1.08
CA GLU A 308 11.97 11.73 2.53
C GLU A 308 10.56 12.19 2.95
N GLY A 309 9.53 11.55 2.41
CA GLY A 309 8.12 11.92 2.65
C GLY A 309 7.69 11.92 4.11
N GLY A 310 8.50 11.36 5.01
CA GLY A 310 8.33 11.49 6.45
C GLY A 310 8.35 12.93 6.94
N GLN A 311 9.09 13.83 6.28
CA GLN A 311 9.10 15.25 6.62
C GLN A 311 7.72 15.88 6.35
N PHE A 312 7.12 15.61 5.19
CA PHE A 312 5.77 16.07 4.88
C PHE A 312 4.73 15.47 5.84
N LEU A 313 4.78 14.16 6.09
CA LEU A 313 3.80 13.46 6.95
C LEU A 313 3.92 13.86 8.44
N GLY A 314 5.12 14.18 8.91
CA GLY A 314 5.37 14.72 10.26
C GLY A 314 5.34 16.26 10.34
N GLY A 315 5.17 16.94 9.20
CA GLY A 315 5.22 18.40 9.09
C GLY A 315 3.94 19.11 9.51
N HIS A 316 3.97 20.45 9.41
CA HIS A 316 2.87 21.33 9.84
C HIS A 316 1.54 21.05 9.12
N ALA A 317 1.58 20.64 7.85
CA ALA A 317 0.39 20.30 7.07
C ALA A 317 -0.38 19.09 7.62
N MET A 318 0.32 18.17 8.28
CA MET A 318 -0.21 16.90 8.77
C MET A 318 -0.30 16.82 10.30
N ASN A 319 -0.09 17.95 11.02
CA ASN A 319 -0.35 18.01 12.47
C ASN A 319 -1.85 17.86 12.78
N ALA A 320 -2.20 17.57 14.04
CA ALA A 320 -3.57 17.29 14.47
C ALA A 320 -4.59 18.37 14.04
N ASP A 321 -4.20 19.65 14.04
CA ASP A 321 -5.08 20.77 13.72
C ASP A 321 -5.35 20.93 12.21
N ASN A 322 -4.39 20.56 11.37
CA ASN A 322 -4.44 20.78 9.93
C ASN A 322 -4.73 19.51 9.12
N LYS A 323 -4.47 18.34 9.67
CA LYS A 323 -4.51 17.05 8.98
C LYS A 323 -5.81 16.81 8.23
N GLN A 324 -6.96 16.90 8.91
CA GLN A 324 -8.26 16.64 8.29
C GLN A 324 -8.49 17.53 7.07
N LYS A 325 -8.14 18.82 7.16
CA LYS A 325 -8.27 19.79 6.10
C LYS A 325 -7.33 19.52 4.93
N THR A 326 -6.10 19.12 5.22
CA THR A 326 -5.10 18.75 4.21
C THR A 326 -5.53 17.51 3.45
N LEU A 327 -5.97 16.45 4.16
CA LEU A 327 -6.45 15.22 3.54
C LEU A 327 -7.66 15.47 2.63
N ALA A 328 -8.64 16.25 3.10
CA ALA A 328 -9.82 16.62 2.30
C ALA A 328 -9.42 17.37 1.02
N ALA A 329 -8.52 18.34 1.14
CA ALA A 329 -8.04 19.13 0.00
C ALA A 329 -7.30 18.28 -1.05
N PHE A 330 -6.48 17.32 -0.60
CA PHE A 330 -5.79 16.41 -1.53
C PHE A 330 -6.75 15.42 -2.18
N ASN A 331 -7.79 15.00 -1.48
CA ASN A 331 -8.87 14.22 -2.06
C ASN A 331 -9.62 14.99 -3.17
N ASP A 332 -9.86 16.27 -2.96
CA ASP A 332 -10.48 17.14 -3.96
C ASP A 332 -9.57 17.33 -5.18
N LEU A 333 -8.28 17.60 -4.97
CA LEU A 333 -7.29 17.73 -6.05
C LEU A 333 -7.15 16.44 -6.88
N TRP A 334 -7.18 15.26 -6.21
CA TRP A 334 -7.18 13.99 -6.91
C TRP A 334 -8.43 13.80 -7.77
N GLY A 335 -9.59 14.24 -7.27
CA GLY A 335 -10.86 14.22 -8.00
C GLY A 335 -10.94 15.21 -9.16
N GLY A 336 -10.03 16.20 -9.22
CA GLY A 336 -10.10 17.33 -10.16
C GLY A 336 -11.09 18.41 -9.75
N ASN A 337 -11.51 18.43 -8.48
CA ASN A 337 -12.46 19.42 -7.97
C ASN A 337 -11.80 20.80 -7.83
N SER A 338 -12.61 21.87 -8.00
CA SER A 338 -12.15 23.23 -7.79
C SER A 338 -11.84 23.53 -6.32
N ILE A 339 -10.74 24.22 -6.07
CA ILE A 339 -10.39 24.70 -4.73
C ILE A 339 -11.15 25.99 -4.46
N ARG A 340 -12.05 25.98 -3.47
CA ARG A 340 -12.78 27.18 -3.01
C ARG A 340 -12.23 27.65 -1.67
N ARG A 341 -11.93 28.94 -1.58
CA ARG A 341 -11.44 29.58 -0.36
C ARG A 341 -12.21 30.85 -0.08
N THR A 342 -12.65 31.02 1.16
CA THR A 342 -13.23 32.25 1.68
C THR A 342 -12.51 32.60 2.98
N ARG A 343 -11.73 33.67 2.98
CA ARG A 343 -11.01 34.17 4.16
C ARG A 343 -11.27 35.65 4.36
N GLN A 344 -11.31 36.08 5.62
CA GLN A 344 -11.62 37.45 6.01
C GLN A 344 -10.57 38.48 5.50
N GLY A 345 -9.31 38.07 5.25
CA GLY A 345 -8.24 38.94 4.75
C GLY A 345 -8.05 38.92 3.23
N ASP A 346 -8.17 37.74 2.61
CA ASP A 346 -7.82 37.52 1.19
C ASP A 346 -9.04 37.54 0.25
N GLY A 347 -10.25 37.71 0.81
CA GLY A 347 -11.49 37.60 0.05
C GLY A 347 -11.87 36.16 -0.31
N ALA A 348 -12.87 36.00 -1.17
CA ALA A 348 -13.26 34.72 -1.72
C ALA A 348 -12.63 34.52 -3.11
N TYR A 349 -11.98 33.38 -3.32
CA TYR A 349 -11.49 32.99 -4.64
C TYR A 349 -11.73 31.51 -4.91
N GLN A 350 -11.80 31.17 -6.18
CA GLN A 350 -11.95 29.80 -6.66
C GLN A 350 -10.86 29.52 -7.70
N LEU A 351 -10.13 28.41 -7.50
CA LEU A 351 -9.14 27.91 -8.43
C LEU A 351 -9.74 26.70 -9.14
N HIS A 352 -9.99 26.85 -10.43
CA HIS A 352 -10.56 25.79 -11.27
C HIS A 352 -9.46 24.95 -11.89
N ASP A 353 -9.73 23.67 -12.06
CA ASP A 353 -8.93 22.75 -12.88
C ASP A 353 -7.44 22.74 -12.52
N ARG A 354 -7.17 22.64 -11.21
CA ARG A 354 -5.81 22.40 -10.70
C ARG A 354 -5.54 20.92 -10.58
N ARG A 355 -4.29 20.51 -10.82
CA ARG A 355 -3.86 19.10 -10.80
C ARG A 355 -2.70 18.91 -9.84
N LEU A 356 -2.75 17.82 -9.09
CA LEU A 356 -1.67 17.40 -8.19
C LEU A 356 -1.32 15.94 -8.48
N ALA A 357 -0.06 15.67 -8.78
CA ALA A 357 0.53 14.33 -8.69
C ALA A 357 1.28 14.23 -7.36
N ILE A 358 1.25 13.07 -6.69
CA ILE A 358 1.96 12.86 -5.43
C ILE A 358 2.92 11.69 -5.59
N HIS A 359 4.16 11.87 -5.14
CA HIS A 359 5.20 10.86 -5.06
C HIS A 359 5.93 10.98 -3.73
N LEU A 360 5.61 10.09 -2.80
CA LEU A 360 6.22 10.04 -1.47
C LEU A 360 6.96 8.73 -1.27
N MET A 361 8.19 8.82 -0.84
CA MET A 361 8.94 7.67 -0.34
C MET A 361 9.14 7.83 1.16
N VAL A 362 8.69 6.86 1.93
CA VAL A 362 8.66 6.94 3.40
C VAL A 362 9.33 5.75 4.04
N GLN A 363 9.80 5.92 5.26
CA GLN A 363 10.35 4.82 6.06
C GLN A 363 9.20 3.97 6.63
N PRO A 364 9.41 2.65 6.86
CA PRO A 364 8.37 1.74 7.35
C PRO A 364 7.64 2.23 8.62
N THR A 365 8.37 2.78 9.60
CA THR A 365 7.78 3.32 10.83
C THR A 365 6.75 4.40 10.57
N VAL A 366 7.07 5.36 9.70
CA VAL A 366 6.17 6.47 9.33
C VAL A 366 4.98 5.97 8.50
N ALA A 367 5.26 5.02 7.59
CA ALA A 367 4.22 4.42 6.76
C ALA A 367 3.20 3.65 7.58
N HIS A 368 3.64 2.82 8.52
CA HIS A 368 2.75 2.02 9.36
C HIS A 368 1.85 2.90 10.25
N GLU A 369 2.37 4.02 10.74
CA GLU A 369 1.56 5.01 11.46
C GLU A 369 0.46 5.60 10.56
N LEU A 370 0.80 5.99 9.33
CA LEU A 370 -0.16 6.52 8.36
C LEU A 370 -1.19 5.47 7.94
N LEU A 371 -0.75 4.23 7.64
CA LEU A 371 -1.61 3.12 7.20
C LEU A 371 -2.59 2.65 8.28
N SER A 372 -2.26 2.88 9.56
CA SER A 372 -3.13 2.56 10.70
C SER A 372 -3.94 3.76 11.22
N ASP A 373 -3.81 4.94 10.60
CA ASP A 373 -4.50 6.16 11.01
C ASP A 373 -5.97 6.14 10.59
N PRO A 374 -6.92 6.11 11.55
CA PRO A 374 -8.35 6.07 11.23
C PRO A 374 -8.80 7.23 10.35
N LEU A 375 -8.27 8.45 10.56
CA LEU A 375 -8.66 9.61 9.78
C LEU A 375 -8.23 9.48 8.32
N ALA A 376 -7.01 8.98 8.07
CA ALA A 376 -6.52 8.76 6.71
C ALA A 376 -7.28 7.62 5.98
N ILE A 377 -7.72 6.60 6.73
CA ILE A 377 -8.55 5.50 6.23
C ILE A 377 -9.97 5.99 5.94
N ASP A 378 -10.66 6.56 6.94
CA ASP A 378 -12.08 6.89 6.86
C ASP A 378 -12.38 8.02 5.86
N THR A 379 -11.44 8.96 5.68
CA THR A 379 -11.55 10.01 4.64
C THR A 379 -11.29 9.48 3.23
N GLY A 380 -10.86 8.23 3.08
CA GLY A 380 -10.48 7.63 1.80
C GLY A 380 -9.21 8.23 1.19
N PHE A 381 -8.38 8.90 1.98
CA PHE A 381 -7.11 9.45 1.50
C PHE A 381 -6.17 8.35 1.04
N LEU A 382 -5.97 7.32 1.88
CA LEU A 382 -5.13 6.17 1.54
C LEU A 382 -5.65 5.38 0.33
N ALA A 383 -6.95 5.33 0.14
CA ALA A 383 -7.58 4.66 -1.00
C ALA A 383 -7.18 5.25 -2.38
N ARG A 384 -6.63 6.45 -2.39
CA ARG A 384 -6.17 7.14 -3.61
C ARG A 384 -4.71 6.90 -3.94
N PHE A 385 -3.98 6.22 -3.07
CA PHE A 385 -2.57 5.92 -3.28
C PHE A 385 -2.37 4.53 -3.89
N LEU A 386 -1.44 4.46 -4.83
CA LEU A 386 -0.79 3.24 -5.29
C LEU A 386 0.38 3.00 -4.34
N ILE A 387 0.24 2.01 -3.45
CA ILE A 387 1.16 1.78 -2.34
C ILE A 387 1.98 0.54 -2.62
N SER A 388 3.30 0.59 -2.33
CA SER A 388 4.18 -0.58 -2.39
C SER A 388 5.25 -0.53 -1.29
N GLU A 389 5.60 -1.70 -0.76
CA GLU A 389 6.77 -1.90 0.11
C GLU A 389 7.64 -3.00 -0.49
N PRO A 390 8.66 -2.63 -1.29
CA PRO A 390 9.52 -3.59 -1.96
C PRO A 390 10.39 -4.37 -0.99
N GLN A 391 10.79 -5.56 -1.43
CA GLN A 391 11.85 -6.29 -0.75
C GLN A 391 13.18 -5.54 -0.86
N SER A 392 13.91 -5.48 0.26
CA SER A 392 15.22 -4.85 0.30
C SER A 392 16.22 -5.58 -0.59
N THR A 393 16.96 -4.82 -1.39
CA THR A 393 18.10 -5.31 -2.16
C THR A 393 19.44 -5.09 -1.44
N ILE A 394 19.43 -4.56 -0.19
CA ILE A 394 20.64 -4.34 0.61
C ILE A 394 21.38 -5.66 0.80
N GLY A 395 22.70 -5.64 0.59
CA GLY A 395 23.55 -6.85 0.67
C GLY A 395 23.77 -7.55 -0.68
N THR A 396 22.92 -7.34 -1.68
CA THR A 396 23.06 -7.96 -3.01
C THR A 396 23.64 -7.01 -4.08
N ARG A 397 23.77 -5.73 -3.74
CA ARG A 397 24.14 -4.64 -4.67
C ARG A 397 25.66 -4.53 -4.85
N ILE A 398 26.20 -5.35 -5.74
CA ILE A 398 27.64 -5.36 -6.06
C ILE A 398 27.90 -4.41 -7.23
N PHE A 399 28.67 -3.35 -7.01
CA PHE A 399 28.94 -2.32 -8.03
C PHE A 399 29.61 -2.87 -9.29
N LYS A 400 30.50 -3.87 -9.14
CA LYS A 400 31.18 -4.53 -10.25
C LYS A 400 30.21 -5.09 -11.31
N ASN A 401 28.97 -5.41 -10.92
CA ASN A 401 27.96 -5.99 -11.79
C ASN A 401 27.01 -4.93 -12.40
N SER A 402 27.25 -3.66 -12.14
CA SER A 402 26.40 -2.56 -12.58
C SER A 402 26.66 -2.22 -14.06
N ILE A 403 26.07 -2.97 -14.97
CA ILE A 403 26.02 -2.66 -16.40
C ILE A 403 24.66 -2.05 -16.70
N PHE A 404 24.63 -0.78 -17.13
CA PHE A 404 23.39 -0.08 -17.42
C PHE A 404 23.47 0.72 -18.74
N ASP A 405 22.31 0.92 -19.34
CA ASP A 405 22.18 1.68 -20.59
C ASP A 405 22.04 3.18 -20.31
N ARG A 406 23.14 3.92 -20.54
CA ARG A 406 23.15 5.38 -20.43
C ARG A 406 22.33 6.06 -21.52
N GLY A 407 22.24 5.44 -22.70
CA GLY A 407 21.48 5.97 -23.83
C GLY A 407 19.99 6.08 -23.51
N SER A 408 19.40 5.00 -23.00
CA SER A 408 17.99 4.98 -22.60
C SER A 408 17.65 6.00 -21.51
N ILE A 409 18.58 6.26 -20.57
CA ILE A 409 18.37 7.26 -19.52
C ILE A 409 18.39 8.68 -20.14
N ALA A 410 19.36 8.98 -20.98
CA ALA A 410 19.47 10.29 -21.64
C ALA A 410 18.27 10.54 -22.59
N GLU A 411 17.85 9.52 -23.33
CA GLU A 411 16.67 9.61 -24.21
C GLU A 411 15.40 9.93 -23.42
N PHE A 412 15.19 9.24 -22.29
CA PHE A 412 14.07 9.51 -21.41
C PHE A 412 14.07 10.96 -20.89
N GLN A 413 15.22 11.44 -20.39
CA GLN A 413 15.38 12.80 -19.87
C GLN A 413 15.11 13.85 -20.95
N ASN A 414 15.62 13.63 -22.16
CA ASN A 414 15.36 14.51 -23.31
C ASN A 414 13.88 14.47 -23.74
N TYR A 415 13.23 13.31 -23.62
CA TYR A 415 11.81 13.18 -23.92
C TYR A 415 10.95 13.91 -22.89
N GLN A 416 11.31 13.85 -21.61
CA GLN A 416 10.66 14.66 -20.56
C GLN A 416 10.72 16.15 -20.88
N MET A 417 11.90 16.67 -21.27
CA MET A 417 12.06 18.09 -21.63
C MET A 417 11.12 18.48 -22.76
N ARG A 418 11.07 17.70 -23.84
CA ARG A 418 10.15 17.95 -24.97
C ARG A 418 8.69 17.97 -24.53
N LEU A 419 8.25 17.02 -23.69
CA LEU A 419 6.87 17.00 -23.18
C LEU A 419 6.56 18.18 -22.27
N LEU A 420 7.53 18.69 -21.50
CA LEU A 420 7.37 19.85 -20.63
C LEU A 420 7.28 21.16 -21.42
N GLU A 421 7.93 21.23 -22.60
CA GLU A 421 7.87 22.36 -23.52
C GLU A 421 6.54 22.44 -24.27
N GLU A 422 5.79 21.35 -24.36
CA GLU A 422 4.48 21.37 -25.00
C GLU A 422 3.50 22.28 -24.24
N PRO A 423 2.85 23.22 -24.95
CA PRO A 423 1.97 24.20 -24.32
C PRO A 423 0.75 23.54 -23.70
N LYS A 424 0.41 23.95 -22.47
CA LYS A 424 -0.84 23.57 -21.81
C LYS A 424 -1.94 24.54 -22.21
N SER A 425 -3.13 24.00 -22.51
CA SER A 425 -4.30 24.84 -22.76
C SER A 425 -4.85 25.39 -21.43
N ILE A 426 -4.88 26.72 -21.33
CA ILE A 426 -5.31 27.44 -20.12
C ILE A 426 -6.53 28.29 -20.46
N HIS A 427 -7.58 28.14 -19.67
CA HIS A 427 -8.78 28.98 -19.80
C HIS A 427 -8.44 30.44 -19.44
N PRO A 428 -8.69 31.43 -20.33
CA PRO A 428 -8.18 32.79 -20.18
C PRO A 428 -8.72 33.51 -18.93
N GLU A 429 -9.97 33.25 -18.54
CA GLU A 429 -10.61 33.95 -17.40
C GLU A 429 -10.30 33.26 -16.04
N THR A 430 -10.29 31.93 -16.02
CA THR A 430 -10.14 31.16 -14.75
C THR A 430 -8.71 30.80 -14.44
N GLY A 431 -7.82 30.86 -15.44
CA GLY A 431 -6.44 30.34 -15.33
C GLY A 431 -6.38 28.83 -15.05
N GLY A 432 -7.51 28.13 -15.21
CA GLY A 432 -7.61 26.68 -15.06
C GLY A 432 -7.16 25.95 -16.32
N LEU A 433 -6.83 24.67 -16.19
CA LEU A 433 -6.53 23.81 -17.32
C LEU A 433 -7.78 23.54 -18.15
N GLU A 434 -7.67 23.68 -19.47
CA GLU A 434 -8.70 23.30 -20.43
C GLU A 434 -8.19 22.11 -21.25
N VAL A 435 -8.42 20.90 -20.73
CA VAL A 435 -7.80 19.68 -21.25
C VAL A 435 -8.79 18.82 -22.02
N LYS A 436 -8.28 18.11 -23.03
CA LYS A 436 -9.03 17.05 -23.72
C LYS A 436 -9.30 15.88 -22.79
N SER A 437 -10.27 15.03 -23.15
CA SER A 437 -10.54 13.77 -22.47
C SER A 437 -10.14 12.58 -23.36
N LEU A 438 -9.32 11.69 -22.82
CA LEU A 438 -9.04 10.40 -23.42
C LEU A 438 -10.27 9.49 -23.25
N ARG A 439 -10.83 9.00 -24.36
CA ARG A 439 -11.94 8.06 -24.35
C ARG A 439 -11.41 6.62 -24.27
N LEU A 440 -12.20 5.73 -23.70
CA LEU A 440 -11.90 4.30 -23.75
C LEU A 440 -12.37 3.72 -25.08
N SER A 441 -11.55 2.89 -25.74
CA SER A 441 -12.07 2.03 -26.82
C SER A 441 -13.11 1.06 -26.25
N ASN A 442 -13.95 0.48 -27.09
CA ASN A 442 -14.97 -0.47 -26.62
C ASN A 442 -14.32 -1.66 -25.90
N GLU A 443 -13.21 -2.17 -26.43
CA GLU A 443 -12.47 -3.29 -25.85
C GLU A 443 -11.83 -2.91 -24.50
N ALA A 444 -11.20 -1.73 -24.42
CA ALA A 444 -10.62 -1.22 -23.16
C ALA A 444 -11.71 -1.00 -22.10
N LYS A 445 -12.89 -0.56 -22.49
CA LYS A 445 -14.03 -0.38 -21.60
C LYS A 445 -14.55 -1.69 -21.05
N VAL A 446 -14.65 -2.72 -21.89
CA VAL A 446 -15.03 -4.08 -21.46
C VAL A 446 -14.04 -4.61 -20.43
N GLN A 447 -12.74 -4.54 -20.72
CA GLN A 447 -11.69 -4.97 -19.79
C GLN A 447 -11.79 -4.24 -18.43
N LEU A 448 -12.02 -2.93 -18.45
CA LEU A 448 -12.14 -2.13 -17.23
C LEU A 448 -13.38 -2.51 -16.41
N ILE A 449 -14.51 -2.80 -17.07
CA ILE A 449 -15.75 -3.27 -16.43
C ILE A 449 -15.52 -4.64 -15.78
N GLU A 450 -14.93 -5.59 -16.53
CA GLU A 450 -14.64 -6.94 -16.03
C GLU A 450 -13.74 -6.88 -14.79
N PHE A 451 -12.68 -6.06 -14.83
CA PHE A 451 -11.80 -5.84 -13.68
C PHE A 451 -12.55 -5.23 -12.49
N SER A 452 -13.38 -4.21 -12.74
CA SER A 452 -14.19 -3.58 -11.69
C SER A 452 -15.14 -4.57 -11.02
N ASP A 453 -15.85 -5.39 -11.82
CA ASP A 453 -16.79 -6.39 -11.33
C ASP A 453 -16.10 -7.51 -10.55
N GLU A 454 -14.92 -7.94 -10.99
CA GLU A 454 -14.11 -8.92 -10.28
C GLU A 454 -13.72 -8.38 -8.89
N VAL A 455 -13.16 -7.16 -8.84
CA VAL A 455 -12.76 -6.52 -7.60
C VAL A 455 -13.96 -6.31 -6.67
N GLU A 456 -15.12 -5.91 -7.19
CA GLU A 456 -16.34 -5.71 -6.40
C GLU A 456 -16.77 -7.01 -5.70
N ARG A 457 -16.73 -8.14 -6.42
CA ARG A 457 -17.07 -9.46 -5.83
C ARG A 457 -16.11 -9.86 -4.71
N GLN A 458 -14.84 -9.41 -4.75
CA GLN A 458 -13.85 -9.70 -3.71
C GLN A 458 -13.96 -8.79 -2.47
N GLN A 459 -14.83 -7.79 -2.47
CA GLN A 459 -15.12 -6.95 -1.31
C GLN A 459 -16.16 -7.55 -0.34
N LEU A 460 -16.81 -8.64 -0.73
CA LEU A 460 -17.78 -9.33 0.10
C LEU A 460 -17.13 -9.90 1.37
N LYS A 461 -17.94 -10.09 2.41
CA LYS A 461 -17.51 -10.68 3.67
C LYS A 461 -16.83 -12.03 3.47
N GLY A 462 -15.64 -12.20 4.03
CA GLY A 462 -14.81 -13.40 3.91
C GLY A 462 -14.04 -13.51 2.60
N LYS A 463 -14.03 -12.45 1.78
CA LYS A 463 -13.27 -12.39 0.53
C LYS A 463 -12.01 -11.54 0.66
N ASP A 464 -11.18 -11.57 -0.37
CA ASP A 464 -9.81 -11.04 -0.36
C ASP A 464 -9.69 -9.54 -0.05
N TYR A 465 -10.66 -8.72 -0.46
CA TYR A 465 -10.60 -7.28 -0.30
C TYR A 465 -11.59 -6.71 0.72
N GLU A 466 -12.17 -7.57 1.59
CA GLU A 466 -13.06 -7.13 2.69
C GLU A 466 -12.41 -6.05 3.57
N ALA A 467 -11.13 -6.21 3.91
CA ALA A 467 -10.41 -5.30 4.79
C ALA A 467 -9.99 -3.97 4.13
N ILE A 468 -10.06 -3.88 2.80
CA ILE A 468 -9.56 -2.74 2.01
C ILE A 468 -10.59 -2.20 1.01
N THR A 469 -11.88 -2.28 1.35
CA THR A 469 -12.98 -1.86 0.45
C THR A 469 -12.80 -0.46 -0.13
N GLY A 470 -12.28 0.49 0.67
CA GLY A 470 -11.98 1.84 0.20
C GLY A 470 -11.00 1.87 -0.97
N THR A 471 -9.89 1.13 -0.87
CA THR A 471 -8.87 1.01 -1.93
C THR A 471 -9.39 0.20 -3.10
N ALA A 472 -10.08 -0.91 -2.83
CA ALA A 472 -10.66 -1.78 -3.85
C ALA A 472 -11.65 -1.00 -4.74
N SER A 473 -12.54 -0.20 -4.16
CA SER A 473 -13.50 0.64 -4.89
C SER A 473 -12.85 1.72 -5.78
N LYS A 474 -11.56 2.02 -5.60
CA LYS A 474 -10.80 2.98 -6.42
C LYS A 474 -9.93 2.31 -7.47
N SER A 475 -9.77 1.00 -7.45
CA SER A 475 -8.82 0.28 -8.30
C SER A 475 -9.10 0.41 -9.80
N ALA A 476 -10.38 0.37 -10.21
CA ALA A 476 -10.76 0.59 -11.61
C ALA A 476 -10.46 2.03 -12.08
N GLU A 477 -10.70 3.04 -11.24
CA GLU A 477 -10.32 4.42 -11.53
C GLU A 477 -8.79 4.56 -11.62
N GLN A 478 -8.04 3.91 -10.73
CA GLN A 478 -6.56 3.87 -10.80
C GLN A 478 -6.06 3.22 -12.10
N ALA A 479 -6.66 2.10 -12.52
CA ALA A 479 -6.33 1.45 -13.78
C ALA A 479 -6.54 2.40 -14.97
N ALA A 480 -7.68 3.10 -15.04
CA ALA A 480 -7.95 4.07 -16.09
C ALA A 480 -6.92 5.23 -16.11
N ARG A 481 -6.53 5.75 -14.93
CA ARG A 481 -5.52 6.81 -14.79
C ARG A 481 -4.14 6.34 -15.27
N ILE A 482 -3.71 5.13 -14.87
CA ILE A 482 -2.46 4.53 -15.32
C ILE A 482 -2.50 4.33 -16.84
N ALA A 483 -3.59 3.79 -17.40
CA ALA A 483 -3.75 3.63 -18.85
C ALA A 483 -3.63 4.97 -19.59
N GLY A 484 -4.25 6.02 -19.04
CA GLY A 484 -4.12 7.38 -19.56
C GLY A 484 -2.67 7.88 -19.57
N VAL A 485 -1.93 7.67 -18.46
CA VAL A 485 -0.49 8.03 -18.39
C VAL A 485 0.32 7.27 -19.43
N LEU A 486 0.14 5.94 -19.57
CA LEU A 486 0.88 5.13 -20.53
C LEU A 486 0.57 5.53 -21.98
N THR A 487 -0.69 5.77 -22.30
CA THR A 487 -1.15 6.21 -23.63
C THR A 487 -0.55 7.58 -23.99
N LEU A 488 -0.67 8.57 -23.09
CA LEU A 488 -0.14 9.92 -23.33
C LEU A 488 1.37 9.96 -23.39
N TRP A 489 2.06 9.14 -22.59
CA TRP A 489 3.52 9.02 -22.66
C TRP A 489 3.97 8.53 -24.02
N GLN A 490 3.24 7.60 -24.63
CA GLN A 490 3.53 7.06 -25.94
C GLN A 490 3.16 8.03 -27.06
N ASN A 491 2.02 8.71 -26.91
CA ASN A 491 1.51 9.68 -27.87
C ASN A 491 0.67 10.76 -27.17
N LEU A 492 1.25 11.94 -26.98
CA LEU A 492 0.55 13.07 -26.35
C LEU A 492 -0.70 13.50 -27.15
N GLY A 493 -0.70 13.26 -28.47
CA GLY A 493 -1.82 13.52 -29.37
C GLY A 493 -2.97 12.51 -29.31
N ALA A 494 -2.82 11.39 -28.59
CA ALA A 494 -3.83 10.35 -28.51
C ALA A 494 -5.20 10.89 -28.05
N LEU A 495 -6.27 10.31 -28.57
CA LEU A 495 -7.66 10.60 -28.19
C LEU A 495 -8.33 9.42 -27.49
N ASN A 496 -7.81 8.21 -27.69
CA ASN A 496 -8.39 6.99 -27.15
C ASN A 496 -7.33 6.13 -26.46
N ILE A 497 -7.77 5.41 -25.43
CA ILE A 497 -7.02 4.35 -24.76
C ILE A 497 -7.40 3.03 -25.41
N GLY A 498 -6.40 2.27 -25.87
CA GLY A 498 -6.58 0.96 -26.45
C GLY A 498 -6.63 -0.18 -25.43
N PRO A 499 -7.00 -1.39 -25.87
CA PRO A 499 -7.06 -2.56 -24.98
C PRO A 499 -5.68 -2.96 -24.44
N PHE A 500 -4.60 -2.70 -25.16
CA PHE A 500 -3.24 -3.04 -24.75
C PHE A 500 -2.77 -2.19 -23.57
N GLU A 501 -2.96 -0.87 -23.62
CA GLU A 501 -2.63 0.04 -22.53
C GLU A 501 -3.52 -0.21 -21.31
N MET A 502 -4.79 -0.58 -21.53
CA MET A 502 -5.72 -0.93 -20.44
C MET A 502 -5.29 -2.23 -19.75
N GLU A 503 -4.93 -3.28 -20.48
CA GLU A 503 -4.42 -4.54 -19.91
C GLU A 503 -3.16 -4.31 -19.05
N GLN A 504 -2.22 -3.50 -19.55
CA GLN A 504 -1.01 -3.12 -18.83
C GLN A 504 -1.36 -2.39 -17.53
N ALA A 505 -2.28 -1.44 -17.60
CA ALA A 505 -2.72 -0.67 -16.46
C ALA A 505 -3.46 -1.52 -15.41
N ILE A 506 -4.34 -2.43 -15.83
CA ILE A 506 -5.02 -3.38 -14.94
C ILE A 506 -3.99 -4.27 -14.23
N THR A 507 -2.97 -4.73 -14.95
CA THR A 507 -1.88 -5.52 -14.36
C THR A 507 -1.18 -4.77 -13.22
N LEU A 508 -0.88 -3.47 -13.41
CA LEU A 508 -0.30 -2.63 -12.36
C LEU A 508 -1.30 -2.34 -11.24
N ALA A 509 -2.54 -2.01 -11.56
CA ALA A 509 -3.57 -1.70 -10.57
C ALA A 509 -3.83 -2.90 -9.64
N ARG A 510 -3.84 -4.11 -10.18
CA ARG A 510 -3.95 -5.35 -9.41
C ARG A 510 -2.77 -5.55 -8.46
N TYR A 511 -1.55 -5.36 -8.95
CA TYR A 511 -0.35 -5.41 -8.11
C TYR A 511 -0.45 -4.45 -6.90
N TYR A 512 -0.79 -3.18 -7.15
CA TYR A 512 -0.91 -2.20 -6.06
C TYR A 512 -2.09 -2.48 -5.12
N LEU A 513 -3.16 -3.07 -5.62
CA LEU A 513 -4.30 -3.50 -4.79
C LEU A 513 -3.92 -4.65 -3.85
N ASP A 514 -3.19 -5.65 -4.37
CA ASP A 514 -2.69 -6.77 -3.57
C ASP A 514 -1.63 -6.32 -2.55
N GLU A 515 -0.76 -5.38 -2.93
CA GLU A 515 0.18 -4.75 -2.00
C GLU A 515 -0.54 -3.97 -0.89
N ALA A 516 -1.58 -3.21 -1.22
CA ALA A 516 -2.39 -2.51 -0.23
C ALA A 516 -3.04 -3.50 0.76
N LYS A 517 -3.58 -4.64 0.27
CA LYS A 517 -4.09 -5.72 1.11
C LYS A 517 -3.02 -6.22 2.07
N ARG A 518 -1.86 -6.63 1.53
CA ARG A 518 -0.73 -7.13 2.31
C ARG A 518 -0.31 -6.14 3.39
N LEU A 519 -0.18 -4.87 3.05
CA LEU A 519 0.30 -3.83 3.96
C LEU A 519 -0.69 -3.47 5.07
N VAL A 520 -2.00 -3.51 4.77
CA VAL A 520 -3.04 -3.34 5.80
C VAL A 520 -3.02 -4.51 6.77
N GLU A 521 -2.92 -5.75 6.28
CA GLU A 521 -2.80 -6.95 7.12
C GLU A 521 -1.55 -6.88 8.02
N VAL A 522 -0.40 -6.47 7.46
CA VAL A 522 0.86 -6.24 8.20
C VAL A 522 0.69 -5.16 9.26
N SER A 523 0.05 -4.05 8.92
CA SER A 523 -0.14 -2.91 9.85
C SER A 523 -1.05 -3.28 11.02
N ILE A 524 -2.14 -4.01 10.76
CA ILE A 524 -3.04 -4.53 11.80
C ILE A 524 -2.28 -5.49 12.72
N ALA A 525 -1.55 -6.45 12.16
CA ALA A 525 -0.80 -7.42 12.94
C ALA A 525 0.36 -6.78 13.73
N SER A 526 1.06 -5.80 13.16
CA SER A 526 2.10 -5.04 13.86
C SER A 526 1.55 -4.25 15.03
N ARG A 527 0.38 -3.64 14.88
CA ARG A 527 -0.31 -2.93 15.96
C ARG A 527 -0.69 -3.89 17.09
N GLU A 528 -1.24 -5.06 16.76
CA GLU A 528 -1.60 -6.07 17.74
C GLU A 528 -0.40 -6.59 18.52
N LEU A 529 0.73 -6.80 17.84
CA LEU A 529 1.98 -7.20 18.47
C LEU A 529 2.53 -6.10 19.38
N GLN A 530 2.43 -4.84 19.00
CA GLN A 530 2.84 -3.71 19.81
C GLN A 530 1.95 -3.53 21.06
N GLU A 531 0.64 -3.70 20.89
CA GLU A 531 -0.31 -3.72 22.01
C GLU A 531 -0.02 -4.90 22.96
N ALA A 532 0.33 -6.07 22.43
CA ALA A 532 0.75 -7.24 23.21
C ALA A 532 2.07 -6.99 23.97
N ASP A 533 3.06 -6.37 23.34
CA ASP A 533 4.33 -5.99 23.96
C ASP A 533 4.12 -4.96 25.09
N ASN A 534 3.29 -3.95 24.87
CA ASN A 534 2.91 -2.97 25.90
C ASN A 534 2.21 -3.63 27.08
N LEU A 535 1.30 -4.58 26.81
CA LEU A 535 0.64 -5.37 27.83
C LEU A 535 1.63 -6.26 28.58
N LEU A 536 2.55 -6.92 27.89
CA LEU A 536 3.61 -7.74 28.49
C LEU A 536 4.48 -6.93 29.44
N LYS A 537 4.95 -5.75 29.04
CA LYS A 537 5.73 -4.83 29.87
C LYS A 537 4.96 -4.39 31.11
N TRP A 538 3.67 -4.10 30.94
CA TRP A 538 2.82 -3.72 32.07
C TRP A 538 2.61 -4.87 33.05
N ILE A 539 2.33 -6.10 32.56
CA ILE A 539 2.20 -7.29 33.41
C ILE A 539 3.53 -7.59 34.13
N SER A 540 4.65 -7.53 33.44
CA SER A 540 5.98 -7.75 34.01
C SER A 540 6.27 -6.77 35.15
N LYS A 541 5.91 -5.49 34.98
CA LYS A 541 6.10 -4.45 35.99
C LYS A 541 5.21 -4.63 37.23
N ASN A 542 3.97 -5.10 37.06
CA ASN A 542 2.98 -5.13 38.16
C ASN A 542 2.87 -6.48 38.87
N TYR A 543 3.17 -7.58 38.18
CA TYR A 543 3.05 -8.93 38.71
C TYR A 543 4.39 -9.71 38.68
N GLY A 544 5.37 -9.30 37.88
CA GLY A 544 6.62 -10.03 37.75
C GLY A 544 6.37 -11.48 37.32
N THR A 545 6.80 -12.43 38.16
CA THR A 545 6.56 -13.88 37.97
C THR A 545 5.35 -14.40 38.76
N ASP A 546 4.63 -13.54 39.47
CA ASP A 546 3.48 -13.94 40.25
C ASP A 546 2.27 -14.29 39.36
N ALA A 547 1.42 -15.18 39.86
CA ALA A 547 0.20 -15.53 39.15
C ALA A 547 -0.85 -14.42 39.27
N PHE A 548 -1.56 -14.16 38.19
CA PHE A 548 -2.61 -13.16 38.11
C PHE A 548 -3.86 -13.69 37.38
N VAL A 549 -4.97 -12.98 37.47
CA VAL A 549 -6.21 -13.35 36.81
C VAL A 549 -6.58 -12.35 35.72
N PHE A 550 -7.24 -12.80 34.66
CA PHE A 550 -7.68 -11.99 33.54
C PHE A 550 -8.51 -10.75 33.97
N SER A 551 -9.39 -10.91 34.99
CA SER A 551 -10.22 -9.83 35.52
C SER A 551 -9.41 -8.68 36.11
N ASN A 552 -8.28 -8.94 36.74
CA ASN A 552 -7.43 -7.90 37.32
C ASN A 552 -6.82 -7.02 36.21
N ILE A 553 -6.40 -7.64 35.10
CA ILE A 553 -5.90 -6.90 33.95
C ILE A 553 -6.99 -6.06 33.29
N LEU A 554 -8.21 -6.60 33.19
CA LEU A 554 -9.35 -5.87 32.64
C LEU A 554 -9.72 -4.65 33.49
N GLN A 555 -9.57 -4.74 34.81
CA GLN A 555 -9.95 -3.69 35.75
C GLN A 555 -8.83 -2.64 35.94
N PHE A 556 -7.56 -3.07 36.04
CA PHE A 556 -6.43 -2.24 36.43
C PHE A 556 -5.39 -2.06 35.32
N GLY A 557 -5.58 -2.71 34.17
CA GLY A 557 -4.66 -2.68 33.03
C GLY A 557 -4.49 -1.30 32.39
N PRO A 558 -3.57 -1.20 31.42
CA PRO A 558 -3.29 0.06 30.73
C PRO A 558 -4.54 0.70 30.12
N ASN A 559 -4.56 2.04 30.06
CA ASN A 559 -5.62 2.74 29.34
C ASN A 559 -5.62 2.32 27.86
N GLY A 560 -6.77 1.90 27.32
CA GLY A 560 -6.93 1.39 25.96
C GLY A 560 -7.11 -0.13 25.85
N ILE A 561 -6.79 -0.94 26.89
CA ILE A 561 -6.95 -2.40 26.88
C ILE A 561 -8.09 -2.82 27.84
N ARG A 562 -9.14 -2.03 27.95
CA ARG A 562 -10.28 -2.30 28.85
C ARG A 562 -11.42 -3.05 28.19
N ASP A 563 -11.31 -3.39 26.91
CA ASP A 563 -12.27 -4.26 26.24
C ASP A 563 -11.88 -5.73 26.42
N SER A 564 -12.83 -6.54 26.92
CA SER A 564 -12.63 -7.97 27.16
C SER A 564 -12.29 -8.76 25.91
N LYS A 565 -12.82 -8.35 24.73
CA LYS A 565 -12.55 -9.02 23.45
C LYS A 565 -11.13 -8.74 22.98
N GLN A 566 -10.69 -7.51 23.08
CA GLN A 566 -9.32 -7.10 22.75
C GLN A 566 -8.31 -7.76 23.69
N LEU A 567 -8.57 -7.73 25.02
CA LEU A 567 -7.68 -8.36 25.98
C LEU A 567 -7.53 -9.86 25.77
N LYS A 568 -8.61 -10.59 25.43
CA LYS A 568 -8.55 -12.01 25.06
C LYS A 568 -7.66 -12.26 23.85
N LYS A 569 -7.70 -11.37 22.86
CA LYS A 569 -6.88 -11.46 21.66
C LYS A 569 -5.40 -11.28 21.99
N LEU A 570 -5.07 -10.28 22.81
CA LEU A 570 -3.69 -10.03 23.26
C LEU A 570 -3.15 -11.17 24.12
N PHE A 571 -3.97 -11.76 25.01
CA PHE A 571 -3.59 -12.92 25.78
C PHE A 571 -3.27 -14.11 24.88
N LYS A 572 -4.08 -14.35 23.85
CA LYS A 572 -3.84 -15.41 22.88
C LYS A 572 -2.49 -15.23 22.16
N ILE A 573 -2.19 -14.00 21.74
CA ILE A 573 -0.88 -13.68 21.14
C ILE A 573 0.26 -13.98 22.11
N LEU A 574 0.16 -13.52 23.37
CA LEU A 574 1.20 -13.76 24.36
C LEU A 574 1.36 -15.24 24.72
N GLU A 575 0.27 -16.03 24.69
CA GLU A 575 0.34 -17.49 24.86
C GLU A 575 0.99 -18.18 23.65
N GLU A 576 0.63 -17.78 22.41
CA GLU A 576 1.21 -18.30 21.16
C GLU A 576 2.73 -18.07 21.07
N PHE A 577 3.21 -16.92 21.56
CA PHE A 577 4.62 -16.58 21.62
C PHE A 577 5.33 -17.09 22.89
N GLY A 578 4.64 -17.83 23.77
CA GLY A 578 5.20 -18.45 24.96
C GLY A 578 5.44 -17.51 26.15
N TRP A 579 5.02 -16.22 26.05
CA TRP A 579 5.17 -15.25 27.14
C TRP A 579 4.19 -15.44 28.28
N LEU A 580 2.99 -16.00 28.00
CA LEU A 580 1.97 -16.30 28.99
C LEU A 580 1.77 -17.81 29.12
N LYS A 581 1.73 -18.29 30.37
CA LYS A 581 1.38 -19.67 30.69
C LYS A 581 0.11 -19.70 31.52
N LYS A 582 -0.86 -20.49 31.07
CA LYS A 582 -2.08 -20.77 31.85
C LYS A 582 -1.72 -21.69 33.01
N MET A 583 -2.14 -21.32 34.20
CA MET A 583 -1.90 -22.08 35.41
C MET A 583 -2.95 -23.18 35.65
N PRO A 584 -2.61 -24.23 36.42
CA PRO A 584 -3.57 -25.26 36.80
C PRO A 584 -4.82 -24.69 37.49
N ASN A 585 -5.94 -25.42 37.38
CA ASN A 585 -7.16 -25.07 38.10
C ASN A 585 -6.92 -25.02 39.62
N ARG A 586 -7.57 -24.08 40.31
CA ARG A 586 -7.41 -23.80 41.74
C ARG A 586 -6.07 -23.24 42.15
N THR A 587 -5.31 -22.64 41.23
CA THR A 587 -4.11 -21.85 41.59
C THR A 587 -4.51 -20.73 42.56
N ILE A 588 -3.75 -20.57 43.63
CA ILE A 588 -3.99 -19.52 44.62
C ILE A 588 -3.44 -18.19 44.05
N VAL A 589 -4.32 -17.21 43.87
CA VAL A 589 -3.97 -15.85 43.46
C VAL A 589 -4.56 -14.89 44.50
N GLU A 590 -3.71 -14.07 45.10
CA GLU A 590 -4.11 -13.13 46.19
C GLU A 590 -4.89 -13.83 47.32
N GLY A 591 -4.42 -15.02 47.75
CA GLY A 591 -5.02 -15.80 48.83
C GLY A 591 -6.33 -16.52 48.48
N LYS A 592 -6.79 -16.50 47.22
CA LYS A 592 -8.03 -17.13 46.79
C LYS A 592 -7.77 -18.15 45.69
N PRO A 593 -8.40 -19.36 45.72
CA PRO A 593 -8.27 -20.32 44.63
C PRO A 593 -9.01 -19.82 43.39
N ARG A 594 -8.33 -19.84 42.23
CA ARG A 594 -8.84 -19.40 40.92
C ARG A 594 -8.78 -20.53 39.90
N ASN A 595 -9.82 -20.69 39.12
CA ASN A 595 -9.88 -21.68 38.06
C ASN A 595 -9.20 -21.24 36.77
N THR A 596 -8.96 -19.95 36.62
CA THR A 596 -8.26 -19.37 35.46
C THR A 596 -7.26 -18.34 35.96
N ALA A 597 -6.03 -18.74 36.04
CA ALA A 597 -4.90 -17.89 36.39
C ALA A 597 -3.82 -18.01 35.32
N PHE A 598 -2.98 -16.99 35.20
CA PHE A 598 -1.88 -16.89 34.26
C PHE A 598 -0.62 -16.43 34.99
N ARG A 599 0.54 -16.74 34.43
CA ARG A 599 1.82 -16.15 34.84
C ARG A 599 2.68 -15.90 33.64
N LEU A 600 3.66 -15.01 33.76
CA LEU A 600 4.70 -14.84 32.75
C LEU A 600 5.67 -16.03 32.76
N ALA A 601 6.16 -16.40 31.58
CA ALA A 601 7.27 -17.33 31.45
C ALA A 601 8.53 -16.72 32.09
N LYS A 602 9.32 -17.53 32.81
CA LYS A 602 10.64 -17.11 33.30
C LYS A 602 11.59 -17.08 32.12
N LEU A 603 12.31 -15.99 31.96
CA LEU A 603 13.46 -15.95 31.05
C LEU A 603 14.59 -16.81 31.71
N ALA A 604 15.18 -17.72 30.93
CA ALA A 604 16.34 -18.45 31.36
C ALA A 604 17.51 -17.45 31.53
N GLY A 605 17.81 -17.06 32.78
CA GLY A 605 18.93 -16.15 33.07
C GLY A 605 18.60 -14.91 33.95
N THR A 606 17.43 -14.81 34.56
CA THR A 606 17.13 -13.81 35.61
C THR A 606 16.73 -14.47 36.92
#